data_755722bf66d62cc7fb7d62c07290d51c
#
_entry.id   755722bf66d62cc7fb7d62c07290d51c
#
_cell.length_a   1.000
_cell.length_b   1.000
_cell.length_c   1.000
_cell.angle_alpha   90.00
_cell.angle_beta   90.00
_cell.angle_gamma   90.00
#
_symmetry.space_group_name_H-M   'P 1'
#
loop_
_entity.id
_entity.type
_entity.pdbx_description
1 polymer ?
#
loop_
_entity_poly.entity_id
_entity_poly.type
_entity_poly.pdbx_seq_one_letter_code
_entity_poly.pdbx_strand_id
1 'polypeptide(L)'
;ETNNMIAKANELKSDLAKLGIRSIVDSDETKRPGFKFAEYELKGIPLRVVIGPRDLANGMVEIARRDTKEKAQFAVENITQTISGLLDDIQQNMFNKAKTFRDANITKVDDFETFQKLLDDKPGFILAHWDGTPETEDKIKELTKATIRCIPLNNPQEDGKCILTGNPSKQRVLFARAY
;
A
#
# COMPACT_ATOMS: atom_id res chain seq x y z
N GLU A 1 35.51 9.21 16.97
CA GLU A 1 34.08 8.84 17.07
C GLU A 1 33.45 8.64 15.68
N THR A 2 33.57 9.61 14.76
CA THR A 2 32.98 9.52 13.40
C THR A 2 33.41 8.28 12.63
N ASN A 3 34.71 7.95 12.65
CA ASN A 3 35.24 6.77 11.97
C ASN A 3 34.65 5.46 12.50
N ASN A 4 34.34 5.38 13.78
CA ASN A 4 33.73 4.19 14.38
C ASN A 4 32.25 4.03 13.93
N MET A 5 31.50 5.11 13.84
CA MET A 5 30.12 5.10 13.32
C MET A 5 30.06 4.68 11.86
N ILE A 6 30.96 5.22 11.01
CA ILE A 6 31.05 4.85 9.59
C ILE A 6 31.46 3.38 9.43
N ALA A 7 32.42 2.91 10.22
CA ALA A 7 32.82 1.50 10.21
C ALA A 7 31.63 0.59 10.56
N LYS A 8 30.87 0.92 11.62
CA LYS A 8 29.69 0.15 12.02
C LYS A 8 28.58 0.20 10.98
N ALA A 9 28.36 1.34 10.34
CA ALA A 9 27.39 1.46 9.24
C ALA A 9 27.77 0.59 8.04
N ASN A 10 29.05 0.51 7.69
CA ASN A 10 29.52 -0.34 6.59
C ASN A 10 29.48 -1.84 6.94
N GLU A 11 29.76 -2.20 8.18
CA GLU A 11 29.56 -3.56 8.68
C GLU A 11 28.09 -3.97 8.52
N LEU A 12 27.16 -3.16 9.05
CA LEU A 12 25.71 -3.40 8.93
C LEU A 12 25.28 -3.50 7.46
N LYS A 13 25.77 -2.61 6.59
CA LYS A 13 25.49 -2.68 5.16
C LYS A 13 25.94 -4.02 4.56
N SER A 14 27.11 -4.52 4.93
CA SER A 14 27.63 -5.80 4.47
C SER A 14 26.75 -6.96 4.94
N ASP A 15 26.31 -6.94 6.20
CA ASP A 15 25.49 -8.00 6.77
C ASP A 15 24.06 -7.99 6.17
N LEU A 16 23.49 -6.82 5.93
CA LEU A 16 22.21 -6.69 5.21
C LEU A 16 22.30 -7.21 3.78
N ALA A 17 23.43 -6.98 3.10
CA ALA A 17 23.64 -7.50 1.75
C ALA A 17 23.66 -9.03 1.68
N LYS A 18 24.15 -9.72 2.71
CA LYS A 18 24.10 -11.19 2.84
C LYS A 18 22.65 -11.72 2.91
N LEU A 19 21.74 -10.90 3.42
CA LEU A 19 20.29 -11.18 3.47
C LEU A 19 19.53 -10.71 2.20
N GLY A 20 20.24 -10.23 1.18
CA GLY A 20 19.63 -9.68 -0.03
C GLY A 20 19.01 -8.28 0.14
N ILE A 21 19.23 -7.63 1.28
CA ILE A 21 18.69 -6.31 1.58
C ILE A 21 19.64 -5.23 1.03
N ARG A 22 19.15 -4.43 0.11
CA ARG A 22 19.88 -3.30 -0.46
C ARG A 22 19.91 -2.13 0.50
N SER A 23 21.09 -1.61 0.81
CA SER A 23 21.24 -0.47 1.70
C SER A 23 22.35 0.48 1.20
N ILE A 24 22.25 1.73 1.60
CA ILE A 24 23.25 2.78 1.35
C ILE A 24 23.70 3.38 2.69
N VAL A 25 24.96 3.70 2.79
CA VAL A 25 25.51 4.48 3.89
C VAL A 25 25.70 5.90 3.39
N ASP A 26 25.06 6.86 4.06
CA ASP A 26 25.24 8.28 3.79
C ASP A 26 26.19 8.87 4.83
N SER A 27 27.44 9.04 4.44
CA SER A 27 28.51 9.66 5.24
C SER A 27 28.82 11.10 4.83
N ASP A 28 27.98 11.74 4.01
CA ASP A 28 28.18 13.13 3.58
C ASP A 28 28.02 14.10 4.77
N GLU A 29 29.12 14.66 5.24
CA GLU A 29 29.13 15.61 6.35
C GLU A 29 28.69 17.02 5.96
N THR A 30 28.60 17.31 4.67
CA THR A 30 28.21 18.64 4.17
C THR A 30 26.72 18.91 4.33
N LYS A 31 25.90 17.87 4.44
CA LYS A 31 24.44 17.95 4.60
C LYS A 31 24.01 17.71 6.03
N ARG A 32 23.12 18.55 6.54
CA ARG A 32 22.52 18.36 7.87
C ARG A 32 21.59 17.14 7.91
N PRO A 33 21.50 16.42 9.03
CA PRO A 33 20.66 15.23 9.17
C PRO A 33 19.22 15.43 8.71
N GLY A 34 18.57 16.54 9.07
CA GLY A 34 17.18 16.83 8.66
C GLY A 34 17.00 16.91 7.14
N PHE A 35 17.97 17.48 6.42
CA PHE A 35 17.94 17.51 4.96
C PHE A 35 18.03 16.10 4.36
N LYS A 36 19.00 15.28 4.84
CA LYS A 36 19.14 13.89 4.42
C LYS A 36 17.86 13.09 4.67
N PHE A 37 17.22 13.28 5.81
CA PHE A 37 15.98 12.58 6.16
C PHE A 37 14.86 12.90 5.19
N ALA A 38 14.64 14.18 4.88
CA ALA A 38 13.64 14.59 3.91
C ALA A 38 13.94 14.07 2.50
N GLU A 39 15.21 14.12 2.06
CA GLU A 39 15.66 13.62 0.76
C GLU A 39 15.35 12.12 0.60
N TYR A 40 15.68 11.29 1.59
CA TYR A 40 15.42 9.85 1.52
C TYR A 40 13.96 9.49 1.68
N GLU A 41 13.17 10.27 2.42
CA GLU A 41 11.71 10.12 2.45
C GLU A 41 11.07 10.38 1.09
N LEU A 42 11.51 11.41 0.37
CA LEU A 42 11.07 11.69 -1.01
C LEU A 42 11.46 10.58 -1.98
N LYS A 43 12.66 10.00 -1.82
CA LYS A 43 13.12 8.85 -2.62
C LYS A 43 12.39 7.54 -2.29
N GLY A 44 11.54 7.52 -1.27
CA GLY A 44 10.73 6.34 -0.91
C GLY A 44 11.49 5.29 -0.11
N ILE A 45 12.60 5.63 0.53
CA ILE A 45 13.36 4.69 1.37
C ILE A 45 12.48 4.28 2.57
N PRO A 46 12.18 2.97 2.74
CA PRO A 46 11.22 2.51 3.74
C PRO A 46 11.71 2.60 5.18
N LEU A 47 13.00 2.32 5.41
CA LEU A 47 13.65 2.37 6.72
C LEU A 47 14.89 3.25 6.68
N ARG A 48 15.05 4.02 7.72
CA ARG A 48 16.27 4.80 7.99
C ARG A 48 16.85 4.39 9.33
N VAL A 49 18.10 3.94 9.33
CA VAL A 49 18.89 3.65 10.53
C VAL A 49 19.80 4.85 10.81
N VAL A 50 19.72 5.39 12.01
CA VAL A 50 20.59 6.46 12.49
C VAL A 50 21.54 5.90 13.52
N ILE A 51 22.84 6.05 13.27
CA ILE A 51 23.90 5.59 14.15
C ILE A 51 24.55 6.82 14.78
N GLY A 52 24.11 7.15 15.99
CA GLY A 52 24.67 8.24 16.78
C GLY A 52 25.73 7.76 17.76
N PRO A 53 26.70 8.61 18.16
CA PRO A 53 27.76 8.20 19.08
C PRO A 53 27.23 7.78 20.46
N ARG A 54 26.21 8.48 20.98
CA ARG A 54 25.57 8.17 22.27
C ARG A 54 24.80 6.84 22.23
N ASP A 55 24.04 6.62 21.17
CA ASP A 55 23.26 5.40 21.01
C ASP A 55 24.19 4.20 20.84
N LEU A 56 25.22 4.34 20.00
CA LEU A 56 26.20 3.30 19.76
C LEU A 56 26.98 2.92 21.02
N ALA A 57 27.33 3.90 21.88
CA ALA A 57 27.95 3.65 23.19
C ALA A 57 27.08 2.79 24.11
N ASN A 58 25.74 2.88 23.96
CA ASN A 58 24.76 2.08 24.68
C ASN A 58 24.34 0.80 23.92
N GLY A 59 25.02 0.44 22.84
CA GLY A 59 24.67 -0.71 22.00
C GLY A 59 23.35 -0.56 21.23
N MET A 60 22.90 0.68 20.98
CA MET A 60 21.63 0.97 20.35
C MET A 60 21.78 1.73 19.03
N VAL A 61 20.76 1.69 18.19
CA VAL A 61 20.56 2.55 17.02
C VAL A 61 19.11 3.01 16.95
N GLU A 62 18.86 4.19 16.39
CA GLU A 62 17.49 4.63 16.08
C GLU A 62 17.08 4.15 14.70
N ILE A 63 15.88 3.55 14.59
CA ILE A 63 15.25 3.24 13.31
C ILE A 63 13.99 4.10 13.16
N ALA A 64 13.85 4.73 11.98
CA ALA A 64 12.65 5.45 11.60
C ALA A 64 11.96 4.72 10.43
N ARG A 65 10.65 4.51 10.56
CA ARG A 65 9.76 3.91 9.55
C ARG A 65 9.12 5.01 8.71
N ARG A 66 9.10 4.84 7.39
CA ARG A 66 8.46 5.80 6.48
C ARG A 66 6.93 5.68 6.47
N ASP A 67 6.39 4.48 6.63
CA ASP A 67 4.96 4.17 6.53
C ASP A 67 4.13 4.70 7.70
N THR A 68 4.66 4.59 8.95
CA THR A 68 4.01 5.05 10.18
C THR A 68 4.56 6.38 10.71
N LYS A 69 5.75 6.81 10.22
CA LYS A 69 6.53 7.94 10.75
C LYS A 69 7.06 7.74 12.16
N GLU A 70 6.94 6.56 12.70
CA GLU A 70 7.46 6.21 14.01
C GLU A 70 8.98 6.07 14.01
N LYS A 71 9.56 6.35 15.19
CA LYS A 71 10.98 6.19 15.50
C LYS A 71 11.11 5.40 16.79
N ALA A 72 12.03 4.44 16.80
CA ALA A 72 12.32 3.65 17.98
C ALA A 72 13.80 3.28 18.05
N GLN A 73 14.27 2.98 19.24
CA GLN A 73 15.63 2.48 19.46
C GLN A 73 15.65 0.96 19.50
N PHE A 74 16.68 0.38 18.89
CA PHE A 74 16.87 -1.07 18.80
C PHE A 74 18.30 -1.45 19.14
N ALA A 75 18.47 -2.61 19.75
CA ALA A 75 19.79 -3.15 20.05
C ALA A 75 20.56 -3.48 18.76
N VAL A 76 21.84 -3.13 18.73
CA VAL A 76 22.75 -3.40 17.60
C VAL A 76 22.93 -4.90 17.38
N GLU A 77 22.89 -5.70 18.44
CA GLU A 77 23.18 -7.12 18.43
C GLU A 77 22.35 -7.95 17.43
N ASN A 78 21.02 -7.64 17.31
CA ASN A 78 20.11 -8.36 16.43
C ASN A 78 19.56 -7.45 15.31
N ILE A 79 20.28 -6.42 14.95
CA ILE A 79 19.74 -5.34 14.10
C ILE A 79 19.40 -5.80 12.69
N THR A 80 20.12 -6.76 12.13
CA THR A 80 19.85 -7.29 10.77
C THR A 80 18.53 -8.04 10.71
N GLN A 81 18.25 -8.90 11.72
CA GLN A 81 16.99 -9.62 11.83
C GLN A 81 15.84 -8.65 12.09
N THR A 82 16.06 -7.67 12.96
CA THR A 82 15.08 -6.59 13.24
C THR A 82 14.73 -5.83 11.97
N ILE A 83 15.71 -5.41 11.17
CA ILE A 83 15.50 -4.70 9.90
C ILE A 83 14.72 -5.57 8.92
N SER A 84 15.08 -6.84 8.77
CA SER A 84 14.35 -7.77 7.90
C SER A 84 12.88 -7.86 8.30
N GLY A 85 12.60 -8.11 9.58
CA GLY A 85 11.22 -8.19 10.07
C GLY A 85 10.45 -6.89 9.91
N LEU A 86 11.09 -5.73 10.13
CA LEU A 86 10.45 -4.43 9.93
C LEU A 86 10.12 -4.15 8.46
N LEU A 87 10.95 -4.60 7.52
CA LEU A 87 10.66 -4.45 6.08
C LEU A 87 9.44 -5.29 5.67
N ASP A 88 9.32 -6.52 6.16
CA ASP A 88 8.15 -7.38 5.93
C ASP A 88 6.89 -6.75 6.54
N ASP A 89 7.00 -6.23 7.77
CA ASP A 89 5.89 -5.56 8.46
C ASP A 89 5.44 -4.28 7.72
N ILE A 90 6.38 -3.48 7.21
CA ILE A 90 6.06 -2.30 6.38
C ILE A 90 5.27 -2.71 5.14
N GLN A 91 5.72 -3.76 4.43
CA GLN A 91 5.04 -4.27 3.24
C GLN A 91 3.61 -4.72 3.58
N GLN A 92 3.45 -5.47 4.68
CA GLN A 92 2.15 -5.93 5.12
C GLN A 92 1.24 -4.77 5.57
N ASN A 93 1.77 -3.78 6.28
CA ASN A 93 1.03 -2.60 6.71
C ASN A 93 0.52 -1.78 5.50
N MET A 94 1.38 -1.53 4.52
CA MET A 94 0.99 -0.83 3.29
C MET A 94 -0.07 -1.62 2.51
N PHE A 95 0.09 -2.94 2.39
CA PHE A 95 -0.90 -3.80 1.75
C PHE A 95 -2.25 -3.75 2.48
N ASN A 96 -2.25 -3.92 3.80
CA ASN A 96 -3.47 -3.90 4.61
C ASN A 96 -4.19 -2.55 4.52
N LYS A 97 -3.44 -1.45 4.56
CA LYS A 97 -4.00 -0.10 4.40
C LYS A 97 -4.67 0.08 3.04
N ALA A 98 -4.00 -0.33 1.96
CA ALA A 98 -4.55 -0.26 0.61
C ALA A 98 -5.77 -1.17 0.45
N LYS A 99 -5.70 -2.41 0.97
CA LYS A 99 -6.81 -3.36 0.96
C LYS A 99 -8.02 -2.84 1.71
N THR A 100 -7.83 -2.34 2.92
CA THR A 100 -8.90 -1.76 3.75
C THR A 100 -9.57 -0.58 3.04
N PHE A 101 -8.77 0.31 2.46
CA PHE A 101 -9.28 1.43 1.68
C PHE A 101 -10.10 0.97 0.47
N ARG A 102 -9.59 0.01 -0.30
CA ARG A 102 -10.31 -0.59 -1.43
C ARG A 102 -11.64 -1.19 -0.99
N ASP A 103 -11.63 -2.04 0.03
CA ASP A 103 -12.80 -2.78 0.49
C ASP A 103 -13.88 -1.83 1.04
N ALA A 104 -13.50 -0.75 1.72
CA ALA A 104 -14.41 0.30 2.19
C ALA A 104 -15.03 1.13 1.06
N ASN A 105 -14.44 1.12 -0.13
CA ASN A 105 -14.92 1.82 -1.32
C ASN A 105 -15.56 0.91 -2.37
N ILE A 106 -15.90 -0.33 -2.01
CA ILE A 106 -16.75 -1.22 -2.81
C ILE A 106 -18.11 -1.31 -2.14
N THR A 107 -19.17 -0.97 -2.88
CA THR A 107 -20.57 -1.06 -2.39
C THR A 107 -21.35 -2.06 -3.23
N LYS A 108 -22.02 -3.03 -2.56
CA LYS A 108 -22.88 -4.01 -3.22
C LYS A 108 -24.28 -3.41 -3.43
N VAL A 109 -24.86 -3.58 -4.63
CA VAL A 109 -26.14 -3.00 -5.03
C VAL A 109 -26.95 -4.00 -5.83
N ASP A 110 -28.26 -4.01 -5.63
CA ASP A 110 -29.20 -4.95 -6.24
C ASP A 110 -30.25 -4.30 -7.16
N ASP A 111 -30.29 -2.96 -7.22
CA ASP A 111 -31.24 -2.22 -8.04
C ASP A 111 -30.57 -1.02 -8.75
N PHE A 112 -31.18 -0.60 -9.86
CA PHE A 112 -30.62 0.44 -10.72
C PHE A 112 -30.75 1.85 -10.14
N GLU A 113 -31.76 2.13 -9.36
CA GLU A 113 -31.97 3.46 -8.75
C GLU A 113 -30.88 3.73 -7.69
N THR A 114 -30.64 2.76 -6.79
CA THR A 114 -29.54 2.82 -5.82
C THR A 114 -28.18 2.90 -6.53
N PHE A 115 -28.00 2.15 -7.64
CA PHE A 115 -26.78 2.21 -8.44
C PHE A 115 -26.51 3.63 -8.97
N GLN A 116 -27.53 4.29 -9.56
CA GLN A 116 -27.37 5.66 -10.07
C GLN A 116 -27.06 6.65 -8.94
N LYS A 117 -27.80 6.58 -7.84
CA LYS A 117 -27.61 7.44 -6.68
C LYS A 117 -26.19 7.33 -6.10
N LEU A 118 -25.67 6.11 -5.94
CA LEU A 118 -24.31 5.91 -5.42
C LEU A 118 -23.22 6.46 -6.34
N LEU A 119 -23.42 6.41 -7.66
CA LEU A 119 -22.47 6.99 -8.61
C LEU A 119 -22.34 8.51 -8.47
N ASP A 120 -23.38 9.18 -7.97
CA ASP A 120 -23.39 10.63 -7.78
C ASP A 120 -22.93 11.02 -6.36
N ASP A 121 -23.36 10.26 -5.35
CA ASP A 121 -23.16 10.60 -3.94
C ASP A 121 -21.81 10.11 -3.37
N LYS A 122 -21.32 8.95 -3.83
CA LYS A 122 -20.13 8.30 -3.26
C LYS A 122 -19.23 7.75 -4.36
N PRO A 123 -18.11 8.42 -4.67
CA PRO A 123 -17.12 7.86 -5.59
C PRO A 123 -16.56 6.54 -5.05
N GLY A 124 -16.40 5.56 -5.94
CA GLY A 124 -15.91 4.23 -5.60
C GLY A 124 -16.28 3.19 -6.64
N PHE A 125 -16.23 1.94 -6.22
CA PHE A 125 -16.66 0.81 -7.04
C PHE A 125 -18.03 0.30 -6.61
N ILE A 126 -18.85 -0.08 -7.56
CA ILE A 126 -20.15 -0.70 -7.31
C ILE A 126 -20.11 -2.14 -7.79
N LEU A 127 -20.42 -3.08 -6.91
CA LEU A 127 -20.52 -4.50 -7.20
C LEU A 127 -21.99 -4.86 -7.46
N ALA A 128 -22.34 -5.11 -8.72
CA ALA A 128 -23.72 -5.31 -9.14
C ALA A 128 -23.85 -6.43 -10.17
N HIS A 129 -25.05 -7.03 -10.25
CA HIS A 129 -25.36 -8.06 -11.23
C HIS A 129 -25.48 -7.50 -12.65
N TRP A 130 -24.92 -8.23 -13.61
CA TRP A 130 -24.95 -7.96 -15.04
C TRP A 130 -25.31 -9.25 -15.79
N ASP A 131 -26.13 -9.16 -16.83
CA ASP A 131 -26.63 -10.33 -17.58
C ASP A 131 -25.63 -10.91 -18.60
N GLY A 132 -24.42 -10.36 -18.68
CA GLY A 132 -23.36 -10.87 -19.54
C GLY A 132 -23.40 -10.36 -20.97
N THR A 133 -24.30 -9.44 -21.32
CA THR A 133 -24.46 -8.94 -22.70
C THR A 133 -23.78 -7.59 -22.91
N PRO A 134 -23.09 -7.38 -24.05
CA PRO A 134 -22.49 -6.09 -24.39
C PRO A 134 -23.52 -4.97 -24.50
N GLU A 135 -24.72 -5.28 -25.01
CA GLU A 135 -25.83 -4.33 -25.20
C GLU A 135 -26.27 -3.72 -23.86
N THR A 136 -26.31 -4.55 -22.81
CA THR A 136 -26.65 -4.09 -21.45
C THR A 136 -25.52 -3.22 -20.88
N GLU A 137 -24.26 -3.58 -21.10
CA GLU A 137 -23.12 -2.76 -20.66
C GLU A 137 -23.15 -1.38 -21.35
N ASP A 138 -23.33 -1.34 -22.66
CA ASP A 138 -23.40 -0.08 -23.43
C ASP A 138 -24.55 0.80 -22.93
N LYS A 139 -25.71 0.23 -22.64
CA LYS A 139 -26.88 0.96 -22.13
C LYS A 139 -26.63 1.52 -20.72
N ILE A 140 -26.00 0.75 -19.83
CA ILE A 140 -25.59 1.25 -18.49
C ILE A 140 -24.62 2.41 -18.64
N LYS A 141 -23.64 2.30 -19.54
CA LYS A 141 -22.66 3.35 -19.83
C LYS A 141 -23.32 4.61 -20.40
N GLU A 142 -24.28 4.46 -21.32
CA GLU A 142 -25.03 5.59 -21.89
C GLU A 142 -25.78 6.36 -20.79
N LEU A 143 -26.52 5.63 -19.94
CA LEU A 143 -27.37 6.20 -18.89
C LEU A 143 -26.60 6.81 -17.71
N THR A 144 -25.42 6.24 -17.38
CA THR A 144 -24.75 6.55 -16.09
C THR A 144 -23.31 6.97 -16.21
N LYS A 145 -22.69 6.80 -17.39
CA LYS A 145 -21.24 6.95 -17.63
C LYS A 145 -20.37 5.94 -16.87
N ALA A 146 -20.97 5.00 -16.15
CA ALA A 146 -20.25 3.90 -15.51
C ALA A 146 -19.95 2.79 -16.52
N THR A 147 -18.81 2.15 -16.37
CA THR A 147 -18.40 0.99 -17.18
C THR A 147 -18.01 -0.17 -16.26
N ILE A 148 -18.08 -1.39 -16.78
CA ILE A 148 -17.52 -2.55 -16.09
C ILE A 148 -16.00 -2.41 -16.06
N ARG A 149 -15.41 -2.54 -14.88
CA ARG A 149 -13.96 -2.46 -14.65
C ARG A 149 -13.29 -3.83 -14.69
N CYS A 150 -13.93 -4.79 -14.06
CA CYS A 150 -13.50 -6.18 -14.11
C CYS A 150 -14.58 -7.12 -13.58
N ILE A 151 -14.41 -8.39 -13.88
CA ILE A 151 -14.98 -9.52 -13.16
C ILE A 151 -13.91 -9.95 -12.15
N PRO A 152 -14.13 -9.85 -10.83
CA PRO A 152 -13.12 -10.23 -9.84
C PRO A 152 -12.69 -11.70 -10.00
N LEU A 153 -11.39 -11.99 -9.88
CA LEU A 153 -10.86 -13.36 -10.06
C LEU A 153 -11.48 -14.38 -9.06
N ASN A 154 -11.68 -13.94 -7.82
CA ASN A 154 -12.27 -14.77 -6.77
C ASN A 154 -13.76 -14.45 -6.58
N ASN A 155 -14.45 -14.18 -7.67
CA ASN A 155 -15.87 -13.83 -7.64
C ASN A 155 -16.72 -15.07 -7.37
N PRO A 156 -17.42 -15.17 -6.23
CA PRO A 156 -18.33 -16.30 -6.00
C PRO A 156 -19.46 -16.29 -7.02
N GLN A 157 -19.85 -17.46 -7.50
CA GLN A 157 -21.09 -17.57 -8.25
C GLN A 157 -22.26 -17.22 -7.31
N GLU A 158 -23.09 -16.28 -7.73
CA GLU A 158 -24.24 -15.78 -7.02
C GLU A 158 -25.38 -15.60 -8.02
N ASP A 159 -26.43 -16.39 -7.89
CA ASP A 159 -27.62 -16.21 -8.71
C ASP A 159 -28.34 -14.91 -8.34
N GLY A 160 -28.63 -14.12 -9.34
CA GLY A 160 -29.29 -12.82 -9.15
C GLY A 160 -29.93 -12.32 -10.45
N LYS A 161 -30.29 -11.04 -10.45
CA LYS A 161 -30.87 -10.36 -11.60
C LYS A 161 -30.04 -9.15 -12.00
N CYS A 162 -29.83 -8.98 -13.29
CA CYS A 162 -29.21 -7.79 -13.83
C CYS A 162 -29.92 -6.52 -13.32
N ILE A 163 -29.15 -5.57 -12.80
CA ILE A 163 -29.69 -4.33 -12.21
C ILE A 163 -30.47 -3.47 -13.19
N LEU A 164 -30.21 -3.58 -14.51
CA LEU A 164 -30.89 -2.79 -15.55
C LEU A 164 -32.04 -3.57 -16.20
N THR A 165 -31.80 -4.82 -16.62
CA THR A 165 -32.73 -5.58 -17.43
C THR A 165 -33.64 -6.50 -16.64
N GLY A 166 -33.24 -6.87 -15.40
CA GLY A 166 -33.91 -7.90 -14.62
C GLY A 166 -33.65 -9.33 -15.11
N ASN A 167 -32.87 -9.52 -16.17
CA ASN A 167 -32.50 -10.84 -16.70
C ASN A 167 -31.66 -11.63 -15.69
N PRO A 168 -31.69 -12.97 -15.73
CA PRO A 168 -30.86 -13.79 -14.87
C PRO A 168 -29.37 -13.45 -14.99
N SER A 169 -28.69 -13.42 -13.87
CA SER A 169 -27.24 -13.20 -13.78
C SER A 169 -26.62 -14.20 -12.81
N LYS A 170 -25.45 -14.69 -13.14
CA LYS A 170 -24.72 -15.71 -12.37
C LYS A 170 -23.63 -15.14 -11.49
N GLN A 171 -23.33 -13.87 -11.64
CA GLN A 171 -22.23 -13.22 -10.91
C GLN A 171 -22.38 -11.70 -10.93
N ARG A 172 -21.75 -11.07 -9.96
CA ARG A 172 -21.62 -9.61 -9.94
C ARG A 172 -20.35 -9.20 -10.67
N VAL A 173 -20.33 -7.98 -11.16
CA VAL A 173 -19.16 -7.34 -11.76
C VAL A 173 -18.91 -5.98 -11.10
N LEU A 174 -17.70 -5.48 -11.18
CA LEU A 174 -17.36 -4.17 -10.63
C LEU A 174 -17.58 -3.08 -11.67
N PHE A 175 -18.42 -2.12 -11.33
CA PHE A 175 -18.65 -0.90 -12.08
C PHE A 175 -17.96 0.30 -11.43
N ALA A 176 -17.55 1.25 -12.25
CA ALA A 176 -17.17 2.58 -11.78
C ALA A 176 -17.32 3.59 -12.91
N ARG A 177 -17.58 4.86 -12.54
CA ARG A 177 -17.49 6.00 -13.46
C ARG A 177 -16.02 6.39 -13.63
N ALA A 178 -15.59 6.63 -14.87
CA ALA A 178 -14.33 7.32 -15.13
C ALA A 178 -14.53 8.83 -14.93
N TYR A 179 -13.45 9.56 -14.75
CA TYR A 179 -13.44 11.02 -14.57
C TYR A 179 -14.20 11.75 -15.65
#